data_f3f42f215d9e4e5324b540eec3467a17
#
_entry.id   f3f42f215d9e4e5324b540eec3467a17
#
_cell.length_a   1.000
_cell.length_b   1.000
_cell.length_c   1.000
_cell.angle_alpha   90.00
_cell.angle_beta   90.00
_cell.angle_gamma   90.00
#
_symmetry.space_group_name_H-M   'P 1'
#
loop_
_entity.id
_entity.type
_entity.pdbx_description
1 polymer ?
#
loop_
_entity_poly.entity_id
_entity_poly.type
_entity_poly.pdbx_seq_one_letter_code
_entity_poly.pdbx_strand_id
1 'polypeptide(L)'
;ATRFTYETVPEEESFFEAHKKYLDIHIMADGSEGVEIAPPEELDEFDRVEANDFYAYRGPASYRLTLSPGDFLVVFPNDAHRIKMQLDRPETVNKVVFKVRIFDD
;
A
#
# COMPACT_ATOMS: atom_id res chain seq x y z
N ALA A 1 -12.91 -8.61 4.59
CA ALA A 1 -12.50 -7.68 3.52
C ALA A 1 -12.97 -6.27 3.83
N THR A 2 -12.17 -5.29 3.49
CA THR A 2 -12.52 -3.88 3.67
C THR A 2 -12.56 -3.21 2.31
N ARG A 3 -13.63 -2.46 2.06
CA ARG A 3 -13.78 -1.67 0.84
C ARG A 3 -13.37 -0.24 1.12
N PHE A 4 -12.53 0.30 0.24
CA PHE A 4 -12.09 1.69 0.32
C PHE A 4 -12.50 2.44 -0.93
N THR A 5 -12.97 3.68 -0.73
CA THR A 5 -13.22 4.63 -1.80
C THR A 5 -12.48 5.90 -1.45
N TYR A 6 -11.60 6.36 -2.34
CA TYR A 6 -10.81 7.56 -2.11
C TYR A 6 -10.36 8.17 -3.42
N GLU A 7 -9.89 9.40 -3.34
CA GLU A 7 -9.24 10.06 -4.46
C GLU A 7 -7.74 9.88 -4.35
N THR A 8 -7.07 9.56 -5.44
CA THR A 8 -5.62 9.44 -5.47
C THR A 8 -4.97 10.79 -5.18
N VAL A 9 -3.75 10.76 -4.66
CA VAL A 9 -3.04 11.94 -4.17
C VAL A 9 -1.69 12.10 -4.87
N PRO A 10 -1.12 13.32 -4.86
CA PRO A 10 0.24 13.52 -5.35
C PRO A 10 1.23 12.65 -4.57
N GLU A 11 2.35 12.32 -5.21
CA GLU A 11 3.38 11.46 -4.63
C GLU A 11 3.84 11.94 -3.26
N GLU A 12 4.03 13.25 -3.10
CA GLU A 12 4.52 13.85 -1.86
C GLU A 12 3.55 13.73 -0.68
N GLU A 13 2.29 13.40 -0.95
CA GLU A 13 1.28 13.19 0.10
C GLU A 13 1.11 11.73 0.47
N SER A 14 1.86 10.85 -0.16
CA SER A 14 1.83 9.41 0.12
C SER A 14 3.10 8.98 0.84
N PHE A 15 3.05 7.84 1.51
CA PHE A 15 4.20 7.26 2.19
C PHE A 15 4.11 5.75 2.12
N PHE A 16 5.23 5.08 2.42
CA PHE A 16 5.26 3.62 2.50
C PHE A 16 4.67 3.16 3.82
N GLU A 17 3.90 2.07 3.78
CA GLU A 17 3.49 1.39 5.00
C GLU A 17 3.81 -0.09 4.89
N ALA A 18 3.98 -0.74 6.05
CA ALA A 18 4.23 -2.16 6.12
C ALA A 18 3.53 -2.74 7.34
N HIS A 19 3.34 -4.05 7.28
CA HIS A 19 2.73 -4.82 8.36
C HIS A 19 3.68 -5.97 8.70
N LYS A 20 3.66 -6.46 9.92
CA LYS A 20 4.55 -7.55 10.33
C LYS A 20 3.83 -8.88 10.48
N LYS A 21 2.53 -8.83 10.74
CA LYS A 21 1.74 -10.03 11.05
C LYS A 21 0.79 -10.44 9.95
N TYR A 22 0.55 -9.56 8.98
CA TYR A 22 -0.42 -9.78 7.93
C TYR A 22 0.20 -9.61 6.56
N LEU A 23 -0.33 -10.35 5.59
CA LEU A 23 -0.19 -9.94 4.21
C LEU A 23 -1.50 -9.27 3.78
N ASP A 24 -1.41 -8.36 2.84
CA ASP A 24 -2.58 -7.68 2.29
C ASP A 24 -2.75 -8.04 0.82
N ILE A 25 -4.00 -8.28 0.42
CA ILE A 25 -4.35 -8.50 -0.98
C ILE A 25 -5.21 -7.31 -1.40
N HIS A 26 -4.68 -6.50 -2.30
CA HIS A 26 -5.36 -5.32 -2.84
C HIS A 26 -6.00 -5.69 -4.16
N ILE A 27 -7.30 -5.49 -4.30
CA ILE A 27 -8.03 -5.77 -5.54
C ILE A 27 -8.66 -4.47 -6.02
N MET A 28 -8.26 -4.03 -7.21
CA MET A 28 -8.78 -2.80 -7.78
C MET A 28 -10.10 -3.09 -8.50
N ALA A 29 -11.17 -2.42 -8.05
CA ALA A 29 -12.48 -2.55 -8.68
C ALA A 29 -12.73 -1.44 -9.70
N ASP A 30 -12.43 -0.17 -9.34
CA ASP A 30 -12.59 0.98 -10.23
C ASP A 30 -11.45 1.95 -10.03
N GLY A 31 -11.07 2.64 -11.11
CA GLY A 31 -9.99 3.62 -11.07
C GLY A 31 -8.63 2.96 -11.07
N SER A 32 -7.59 3.78 -11.20
CA SER A 32 -6.21 3.31 -11.22
C SER A 32 -5.34 4.13 -10.28
N GLU A 33 -4.34 3.50 -9.70
CA GLU A 33 -3.40 4.21 -8.83
C GLU A 33 -1.97 3.73 -9.07
N GLY A 34 -1.02 4.60 -8.76
CA GLY A 34 0.38 4.23 -8.72
C GLY A 34 0.70 3.58 -7.39
N VAL A 35 1.55 2.56 -7.44
CA VAL A 35 2.02 1.84 -6.26
C VAL A 35 3.53 1.70 -6.35
N GLU A 36 4.22 1.90 -5.24
CA GLU A 36 5.66 1.64 -5.14
C GLU A 36 5.92 0.63 -4.04
N ILE A 37 6.93 -0.21 -4.27
CA ILE A 37 7.31 -1.28 -3.34
C ILE A 37 8.80 -1.12 -3.02
N ALA A 38 9.15 -1.36 -1.75
CA ALA A 38 10.54 -1.42 -1.32
C ALA A 38 10.66 -2.30 -0.07
N PRO A 39 11.84 -2.92 0.16
CA PRO A 39 12.05 -3.63 1.42
C PRO A 39 12.13 -2.63 2.58
N PRO A 40 11.45 -2.87 3.70
CA PRO A 40 11.46 -1.94 4.83
C PRO A 40 12.87 -1.59 5.34
N GLU A 41 13.80 -2.52 5.26
CA GLU A 41 15.17 -2.30 5.76
C GLU A 41 15.94 -1.27 4.93
N GLU A 42 15.47 -0.93 3.73
CA GLU A 42 16.07 0.11 2.89
C GLU A 42 15.38 1.46 3.05
N LEU A 43 14.41 1.55 3.94
CA LEU A 43 13.61 2.74 4.17
C LEU A 43 13.81 3.24 5.60
N ASP A 44 13.38 4.47 5.86
CA ASP A 44 13.44 5.09 7.18
C ASP A 44 12.06 5.09 7.81
N GLU A 45 11.92 4.41 8.94
CA GLU A 45 10.66 4.41 9.68
C GLU A 45 10.49 5.75 10.38
N PHE A 46 9.32 6.37 10.25
CA PHE A 46 9.06 7.66 10.90
C PHE A 46 7.84 7.61 11.82
N ASP A 47 7.05 6.54 11.79
CA ASP A 47 5.88 6.39 12.65
C ASP A 47 5.50 4.92 12.75
N ARG A 48 4.82 4.58 13.84
CA ARG A 48 4.26 3.23 14.03
C ARG A 48 3.10 3.25 15.00
N VAL A 49 2.17 2.32 14.78
CA VAL A 49 1.11 2.02 15.74
C VAL A 49 1.08 0.49 15.87
N GLU A 50 1.90 -0.03 16.78
CA GLU A 50 2.11 -1.47 16.90
C GLU A 50 0.82 -2.25 17.17
N ALA A 51 -0.10 -1.66 17.94
CA ALA A 51 -1.39 -2.30 18.23
C ALA A 51 -2.21 -2.56 16.96
N ASN A 52 -1.99 -1.77 15.90
CA ASN A 52 -2.68 -1.91 14.62
C ASN A 52 -1.82 -2.61 13.56
N ASP A 53 -0.64 -3.09 13.95
CA ASP A 53 0.33 -3.67 13.01
C ASP A 53 0.63 -2.70 11.86
N PHE A 54 0.86 -1.43 12.20
CA PHE A 54 1.10 -0.36 11.24
C PHE A 54 2.46 0.27 11.44
N TYR A 55 3.24 0.33 10.36
CA TYR A 55 4.58 0.93 10.35
C TYR A 55 4.71 1.79 9.11
N ALA A 56 5.10 3.04 9.29
CA ALA A 56 5.19 4.03 8.21
C ALA A 56 6.64 4.40 7.93
N TYR A 57 6.98 4.49 6.65
CA TYR A 57 8.36 4.68 6.19
C TYR A 57 8.44 5.72 5.08
N ARG A 58 9.63 6.28 4.92
CA ARG A 58 10.01 7.13 3.78
C ARG A 58 11.30 6.60 3.17
N GLY A 59 11.45 6.82 1.88
CA GLY A 59 12.66 6.45 1.18
C GLY A 59 12.40 6.11 -0.28
N PRO A 60 13.42 5.62 -0.98
CA PRO A 60 13.32 5.34 -2.40
C PRO A 60 12.61 4.02 -2.68
N ALA A 61 11.88 3.98 -3.78
CA ALA A 61 11.20 2.77 -4.24
C ALA A 61 12.19 1.84 -4.95
N SER A 62 11.97 0.53 -4.81
CA SER A 62 12.66 -0.48 -5.61
C SER A 62 11.87 -0.79 -6.89
N TYR A 63 10.55 -0.77 -6.79
CA TYR A 63 9.66 -1.07 -7.91
C TYR A 63 8.50 -0.08 -7.92
N ARG A 64 8.05 0.26 -9.14
CA ARG A 64 6.87 1.08 -9.34
C ARG A 64 5.95 0.37 -10.32
N LEU A 65 4.65 0.34 -10.01
CA LEU A 65 3.65 -0.29 -10.87
C LEU A 65 2.35 0.48 -10.83
N THR A 66 1.47 0.16 -11.76
CA THR A 66 0.12 0.73 -11.82
C THR A 66 -0.88 -0.37 -11.54
N LEU A 67 -1.81 -0.09 -10.63
CA LEU A 67 -2.89 -1.00 -10.30
C LEU A 67 -4.16 -0.47 -10.96
N SER A 68 -4.71 -1.25 -11.89
CA SER A 68 -5.89 -0.88 -12.69
C SER A 68 -7.04 -1.85 -12.44
N PRO A 69 -8.27 -1.51 -12.86
CA PRO A 69 -9.43 -2.39 -12.60
C PRO A 69 -9.19 -3.82 -13.07
N GLY A 70 -9.46 -4.77 -12.20
CA GLY A 70 -9.22 -6.19 -12.45
C GLY A 70 -7.86 -6.68 -11.96
N ASP A 71 -6.94 -5.78 -11.65
CA ASP A 71 -5.64 -6.16 -11.10
C ASP A 71 -5.74 -6.45 -9.60
N PHE A 72 -4.86 -7.32 -9.13
CA PHE A 72 -4.68 -7.50 -7.70
C PHE A 72 -3.20 -7.52 -7.36
N LEU A 73 -2.88 -7.14 -6.13
CA LEU A 73 -1.52 -7.06 -5.64
C LEU A 73 -1.46 -7.72 -4.26
N VAL A 74 -0.54 -8.64 -4.09
CA VAL A 74 -0.28 -9.25 -2.78
C VAL A 74 0.99 -8.64 -2.22
N VAL A 75 0.89 -8.04 -1.03
CA VAL A 75 2.06 -7.48 -0.32
C VAL A 75 2.27 -8.25 0.97
N PHE A 76 3.48 -8.75 1.14
CA PHE A 76 3.91 -9.52 2.32
C PHE A 76 4.56 -8.58 3.34
N PRO A 77 4.84 -9.04 4.57
CA PRO A 77 5.50 -8.18 5.56
C PRO A 77 6.81 -7.54 5.10
N ASN A 78 7.54 -8.21 4.20
CA ASN A 78 8.80 -7.66 3.65
C ASN A 78 8.59 -6.66 2.51
N ASP A 79 7.35 -6.39 2.16
CA ASP A 79 7.01 -5.48 1.08
C ASP A 79 6.38 -4.22 1.64
N ALA A 80 7.20 -3.23 1.96
CA ALA A 80 6.65 -1.90 2.25
C ALA A 80 6.04 -1.36 0.96
N HIS A 81 4.85 -0.79 1.06
CA HIS A 81 4.08 -0.37 -0.10
C HIS A 81 3.58 1.06 0.07
N ARG A 82 3.78 1.84 -0.98
CA ARG A 82 3.31 3.21 -1.09
C ARG A 82 2.17 3.18 -2.08
N ILE A 83 0.97 3.50 -1.62
CA ILE A 83 -0.27 3.35 -2.39
C ILE A 83 -0.95 4.70 -2.57
N LYS A 84 -2.08 4.73 -3.26
CA LYS A 84 -2.93 5.90 -3.46
C LYS A 84 -2.31 6.98 -4.32
N MET A 85 -1.21 6.71 -5.00
CA MET A 85 -0.55 7.74 -5.81
C MET A 85 -1.32 8.00 -7.09
N GLN A 86 -1.54 9.28 -7.39
CA GLN A 86 -2.14 9.65 -8.66
C GLN A 86 -1.19 9.33 -9.82
N LEU A 87 -1.74 9.03 -10.98
CA LEU A 87 -0.99 8.87 -12.21
C LEU A 87 -0.78 10.26 -12.83
N ASP A 88 -1.61 10.65 -13.80
CA ASP A 88 -1.52 11.98 -14.40
C ASP A 88 -2.25 13.04 -13.60
N ARG A 89 -3.31 12.64 -12.91
CA ARG A 89 -4.19 13.54 -12.16
C ARG A 89 -4.94 12.72 -11.10
N PRO A 90 -5.55 13.41 -10.11
CA PRO A 90 -6.37 12.72 -9.12
C PRO A 90 -7.52 11.98 -9.80
N GLU A 91 -7.84 10.81 -9.25
CA GLU A 91 -8.91 9.98 -9.77
C GLU A 91 -9.54 9.20 -8.61
N THR A 92 -10.85 8.98 -8.70
CA THR A 92 -11.56 8.20 -7.67
C THR A 92 -11.27 6.72 -7.86
N VAL A 93 -10.94 6.05 -6.78
CA VAL A 93 -10.60 4.63 -6.75
C VAL A 93 -11.55 3.89 -5.82
N ASN A 94 -12.01 2.73 -6.26
CA ASN A 94 -12.69 1.74 -5.41
C ASN A 94 -11.81 0.51 -5.33
N LYS A 95 -11.42 0.15 -4.12
CA LYS A 95 -10.48 -0.94 -3.86
C LYS A 95 -10.97 -1.80 -2.72
N VAL A 96 -10.75 -3.11 -2.80
CA VAL A 96 -11.04 -4.06 -1.73
C VAL A 96 -9.71 -4.60 -1.22
N VAL A 97 -9.54 -4.63 0.09
CA VAL A 97 -8.33 -5.17 0.71
C VAL A 97 -8.71 -6.30 1.64
N PHE A 98 -8.07 -7.45 1.43
CA PHE A 98 -8.15 -8.60 2.33
C PHE A 98 -6.87 -8.62 3.16
N LYS A 99 -7.03 -8.76 4.48
CA LYS A 99 -5.89 -8.98 5.38
C LYS A 99 -5.86 -10.45 5.78
N VAL A 100 -4.72 -11.08 5.57
CA VAL A 100 -4.52 -12.48 5.91
C VAL A 100 -3.42 -12.56 6.97
N ARG A 101 -3.78 -13.05 8.15
CA ARG A 101 -2.81 -13.19 9.23
C ARG A 101 -1.90 -14.37 8.94
N ILE A 102 -0.60 -14.14 9.00
CA ILE A 102 0.41 -15.17 8.73
C ILE A 102 1.35 -15.42 9.90
N PHE A 103 1.36 -14.53 10.91
CA PHE A 103 2.10 -14.73 12.15
C PHE A 103 1.17 -14.49 13.35
N ASP A 104 1.32 -15.31 14.38
CA ASP A 104 0.41 -15.30 15.53
C ASP A 104 0.83 -14.41 16.67
N ASP A 105 2.08 -14.02 16.76
CA ASP A 105 2.59 -13.24 17.89
C ASP A 105 2.74 -11.74 17.66
#